data_a1b01c2d0871b06741ed1f8d3a9c038b
#
_entry.id   a1b01c2d0871b06741ed1f8d3a9c038b
#
_cell.length_a   1.000
_cell.length_b   1.000
_cell.length_c   1.000
_cell.angle_alpha   90.00
_cell.angle_beta   90.00
_cell.angle_gamma   90.00
#
_symmetry.space_group_name_H-M   'P 1'
#
loop_
_entity.id
_entity.type
_entity.pdbx_description
1 polymer ?
#
loop_
_entity_poly.entity_id
_entity_poly.type
_entity_poly.pdbx_seq_one_letter_code
_entity_poly.pdbx_strand_id
1 'polypeptide(L)'
;TTDGRKWRTAYSDPANNNRVGLDNTVWPGGFERMEQFIQDTGLTAADLELGYNAVVEMFGNGQLAMYFGSSAGVRMFQEQGIDATFLPFFSPNGEKWLMTTPYFQVALNRDLEQDNPRRKKAMQVLHVMLSEDAQEHILAEGQDLLSYSQNVSYHLTDTMTDVRSVVEENHMYIRIASNDFFAISQDVVSKMITGEYDAAQAYRMFNDRLLAEETPDTDDIVLSSENAYSNVFHKNGGKASFSVMANTLRGLYGTDVLVAAANSFTGSVLRADYTQTTARAMIMPNELLSYQRTMTGAELKDTLRTFVEGCEGGFTPFNRGSLPVVSGIAVQVEENGGSYKLTGVTRSGQPLQDDDTVTVTCLATENQMTPLLQDETRAFERGADTVKNLWSKALSDGSVVLAPPESYITLG
;
A
#
# COMPACT_ATOMS: atom_id res chain seq x y z
N THR A 1 -0.45 4.83 -26.87
CA THR A 1 -0.39 5.61 -28.12
C THR A 1 0.77 6.61 -28.12
N THR A 2 1.22 7.01 -29.31
CA THR A 2 2.28 8.03 -29.46
C THR A 2 1.88 9.36 -28.82
N ASP A 3 0.63 9.77 -28.96
CA ASP A 3 0.13 11.00 -28.37
C ASP A 3 0.00 10.93 -26.86
N GLY A 4 -0.37 9.78 -26.31
CA GLY A 4 -0.33 9.55 -24.87
C GLY A 4 1.08 9.63 -24.28
N ARG A 5 2.09 9.16 -25.01
CA ARG A 5 3.49 9.34 -24.60
C ARG A 5 3.94 10.79 -24.62
N LYS A 6 3.57 11.55 -25.65
CA LYS A 6 3.86 13.00 -25.73
C LYS A 6 3.22 13.76 -24.57
N TRP A 7 1.94 13.49 -24.33
CA TRP A 7 1.23 14.08 -23.19
C TRP A 7 1.94 13.76 -21.88
N ARG A 8 2.26 12.48 -21.64
CA ARG A 8 2.97 12.06 -20.43
C ARG A 8 4.33 12.74 -20.27
N THR A 9 5.09 12.91 -21.35
CA THR A 9 6.37 13.63 -21.30
C THR A 9 6.18 15.06 -20.89
N ALA A 10 5.16 15.75 -21.44
CA ALA A 10 4.82 17.10 -21.06
C ALA A 10 4.36 17.19 -19.60
N TYR A 11 3.52 16.25 -19.16
CA TYR A 11 3.06 16.17 -17.77
C TYR A 11 4.20 15.97 -16.77
N SER A 12 5.19 15.16 -17.12
CA SER A 12 6.34 14.85 -16.28
C SER A 12 7.47 15.89 -16.36
N ASP A 13 7.34 16.90 -17.22
CA ASP A 13 8.29 18.00 -17.32
C ASP A 13 8.16 18.90 -16.07
N PRO A 14 9.24 19.08 -15.28
CA PRO A 14 9.21 19.96 -14.11
C PRO A 14 8.74 21.38 -14.41
N ALA A 15 8.97 21.89 -15.64
CA ALA A 15 8.51 23.22 -16.07
C ALA A 15 6.99 23.34 -16.08
N ASN A 16 6.25 22.24 -16.24
CA ASN A 16 4.79 22.21 -16.26
C ASN A 16 4.17 21.87 -14.90
N ASN A 17 4.97 21.56 -13.91
CA ASN A 17 4.55 21.27 -12.54
C ASN A 17 3.38 20.27 -12.44
N ASN A 18 3.39 19.22 -13.28
CA ASN A 18 2.32 18.22 -13.44
C ASN A 18 0.96 18.80 -13.84
N ARG A 19 0.92 19.99 -14.48
CA ARG A 19 -0.30 20.69 -14.87
C ARG A 19 -0.41 20.78 -16.39
N VAL A 20 -0.70 19.65 -17.01
CA VAL A 20 -0.94 19.59 -18.46
C VAL A 20 -2.35 19.07 -18.66
N GLY A 21 -3.17 19.89 -19.32
CA GLY A 21 -4.55 19.54 -19.64
C GLY A 21 -4.66 18.30 -20.53
N LEU A 22 -5.83 17.71 -20.49
CA LEU A 22 -6.16 16.52 -21.29
C LEU A 22 -6.68 16.89 -22.69
N ASP A 23 -6.78 18.17 -22.99
CA ASP A 23 -7.33 18.67 -24.25
C ASP A 23 -6.50 18.26 -25.46
N ASN A 24 -7.18 17.99 -26.56
CA ASN A 24 -6.60 17.59 -27.84
C ASN A 24 -5.74 16.30 -27.80
N THR A 25 -6.02 15.43 -26.84
CA THR A 25 -5.35 14.15 -26.67
C THR A 25 -6.31 12.98 -26.89
N VAL A 26 -5.84 11.77 -26.65
CA VAL A 26 -6.65 10.54 -26.71
C VAL A 26 -7.58 10.36 -25.49
N TRP A 27 -7.51 11.24 -24.51
CA TRP A 27 -8.19 11.09 -23.24
C TRP A 27 -9.72 11.05 -23.31
N PRO A 28 -10.41 11.90 -24.11
CA PRO A 28 -11.87 11.78 -24.24
C PRO A 28 -12.31 10.38 -24.65
N GLY A 29 -11.71 9.83 -25.69
CA GLY A 29 -11.97 8.44 -26.10
C GLY A 29 -11.55 7.40 -25.08
N GLY A 30 -10.62 7.70 -24.19
CA GLY A 30 -10.26 6.87 -23.05
C GLY A 30 -11.39 6.77 -22.02
N PHE A 31 -12.02 7.87 -21.67
CA PHE A 31 -13.18 7.91 -20.77
C PHE A 31 -14.41 7.23 -21.36
N GLU A 32 -14.69 7.43 -22.66
CA GLU A 32 -15.77 6.73 -23.36
C GLU A 32 -15.59 5.21 -23.30
N ARG A 33 -14.36 4.72 -23.46
CA ARG A 33 -14.04 3.30 -23.34
C ARG A 33 -14.13 2.76 -21.92
N MET A 34 -13.75 3.58 -20.93
CA MET A 34 -13.92 3.22 -19.53
C MET A 34 -15.41 3.05 -19.21
N GLU A 35 -16.24 3.96 -19.68
CA GLU A 35 -17.70 3.86 -19.53
C GLU A 35 -18.24 2.58 -20.17
N GLN A 36 -17.83 2.31 -21.42
CA GLN A 36 -18.23 1.08 -22.10
C GLN A 36 -17.73 -0.16 -21.36
N PHE A 37 -16.50 -0.16 -20.86
CA PHE A 37 -15.95 -1.27 -20.06
C PHE A 37 -16.77 -1.51 -18.79
N ILE A 38 -17.14 -0.44 -18.06
CA ILE A 38 -17.99 -0.53 -16.86
C ILE A 38 -19.35 -1.16 -17.22
N GLN A 39 -19.96 -0.74 -18.32
CA GLN A 39 -21.23 -1.28 -18.79
C GLN A 39 -21.13 -2.75 -19.19
N ASP A 40 -20.11 -3.11 -19.99
CA ASP A 40 -19.91 -4.45 -20.51
C ASP A 40 -19.58 -5.46 -19.40
N THR A 41 -18.83 -5.03 -18.37
CA THR A 41 -18.45 -5.89 -17.25
C THR A 41 -19.46 -5.90 -16.12
N GLY A 42 -20.38 -4.94 -16.08
CA GLY A 42 -21.36 -4.80 -15.02
C GLY A 42 -20.76 -4.42 -13.67
N LEU A 43 -19.61 -3.71 -13.66
CA LEU A 43 -19.00 -3.22 -12.42
C LEU A 43 -19.98 -2.33 -11.65
N THR A 44 -20.00 -2.51 -10.33
CA THR A 44 -20.91 -1.85 -9.39
C THR A 44 -20.16 -1.20 -8.23
N ALA A 45 -20.88 -0.44 -7.41
CA ALA A 45 -20.33 0.14 -6.19
C ALA A 45 -19.76 -0.94 -5.23
N ALA A 46 -20.33 -2.14 -5.20
CA ALA A 46 -19.85 -3.24 -4.37
C ALA A 46 -18.44 -3.71 -4.78
N ASP A 47 -18.12 -3.63 -6.07
CA ASP A 47 -16.82 -4.04 -6.58
C ASP A 47 -15.69 -3.06 -6.18
N LEU A 48 -16.03 -1.81 -5.86
CA LEU A 48 -15.09 -0.80 -5.35
C LEU A 48 -14.56 -1.14 -3.94
N GLU A 49 -15.27 -1.97 -3.21
CA GLU A 49 -14.87 -2.41 -1.87
C GLU A 49 -13.88 -3.58 -1.92
N LEU A 50 -13.71 -4.21 -3.09
CA LEU A 50 -12.77 -5.30 -3.27
C LEU A 50 -11.33 -4.76 -3.26
N GLY A 51 -10.56 -5.12 -2.23
CA GLY A 51 -9.14 -4.85 -2.18
C GLY A 51 -8.35 -5.72 -3.18
N TYR A 52 -7.15 -5.26 -3.56
CA TYR A 52 -6.27 -5.99 -4.48
C TYR A 52 -6.07 -7.47 -4.10
N ASN A 53 -5.89 -7.76 -2.81
CA ASN A 53 -5.68 -9.12 -2.33
C ASN A 53 -6.90 -10.01 -2.55
N ALA A 54 -8.11 -9.48 -2.37
CA ALA A 54 -9.35 -10.21 -2.65
C ALA A 54 -9.45 -10.58 -4.14
N VAL A 55 -9.10 -9.64 -5.02
CA VAL A 55 -9.09 -9.89 -6.48
C VAL A 55 -8.06 -10.96 -6.85
N VAL A 56 -6.87 -10.91 -6.25
CA VAL A 56 -5.81 -11.93 -6.45
C VAL A 56 -6.29 -13.31 -5.99
N GLU A 57 -6.94 -13.38 -4.83
CA GLU A 57 -7.51 -14.62 -4.29
C GLU A 57 -8.64 -15.17 -5.18
N MET A 58 -9.54 -14.29 -5.63
CA MET A 58 -10.61 -14.68 -6.55
C MET A 58 -10.06 -15.26 -7.87
N PHE A 59 -9.00 -14.66 -8.41
CA PHE A 59 -8.31 -15.20 -9.59
C PHE A 59 -7.67 -16.57 -9.29
N GLY A 60 -6.97 -16.68 -8.17
CA GLY A 60 -6.33 -17.92 -7.72
C GLY A 60 -7.32 -19.07 -7.51
N ASN A 61 -8.54 -18.75 -7.07
CA ASN A 61 -9.63 -19.71 -6.86
C ASN A 61 -10.48 -19.97 -8.14
N GLY A 62 -10.09 -19.41 -9.29
CA GLY A 62 -10.81 -19.59 -10.55
C GLY A 62 -12.14 -18.84 -10.64
N GLN A 63 -12.39 -17.88 -9.76
CA GLN A 63 -13.60 -17.05 -9.77
C GLN A 63 -13.50 -15.89 -10.78
N LEU A 64 -12.28 -15.53 -11.17
CA LEU A 64 -11.98 -14.53 -12.19
C LEU A 64 -11.15 -15.16 -13.31
N ALA A 65 -11.53 -14.89 -14.55
CA ALA A 65 -10.76 -15.33 -15.73
C ALA A 65 -9.53 -14.43 -15.97
N MET A 66 -9.58 -13.17 -15.56
CA MET A 66 -8.52 -12.17 -15.75
C MET A 66 -8.50 -11.17 -14.61
N TYR A 67 -7.34 -10.60 -14.33
CA TYR A 67 -7.19 -9.44 -13.46
C TYR A 67 -6.02 -8.57 -13.89
N PHE A 68 -5.98 -7.33 -13.45
CA PHE A 68 -4.85 -6.44 -13.71
C PHE A 68 -3.74 -6.72 -12.69
N GLY A 69 -2.64 -7.27 -13.16
CA GLY A 69 -1.51 -7.65 -12.32
C GLY A 69 -0.15 -7.28 -12.92
N SER A 70 0.91 -7.70 -12.26
CA SER A 70 2.29 -7.55 -12.74
C SER A 70 2.84 -8.88 -13.22
N SER A 71 3.92 -8.86 -14.02
CA SER A 71 4.66 -10.06 -14.43
C SER A 71 5.08 -10.94 -13.23
N ALA A 72 5.45 -10.33 -12.11
CA ALA A 72 5.77 -11.06 -10.88
C ALA A 72 4.58 -11.88 -10.33
N GLY A 73 3.34 -11.44 -10.55
CA GLY A 73 2.14 -12.16 -10.12
C GLY A 73 1.94 -13.48 -10.86
N VAL A 74 2.33 -13.56 -12.12
CA VAL A 74 2.18 -14.79 -12.92
C VAL A 74 2.95 -15.94 -12.31
N ARG A 75 4.21 -15.68 -11.92
CA ARG A 75 5.07 -16.68 -11.29
C ARG A 75 4.45 -17.21 -9.99
N MET A 76 3.91 -16.33 -9.17
CA MET A 76 3.25 -16.71 -7.91
C MET A 76 2.11 -17.72 -8.15
N PHE A 77 1.32 -17.54 -9.18
CA PHE A 77 0.23 -18.47 -9.53
C PHE A 77 0.77 -19.79 -10.09
N GLN A 78 1.81 -19.76 -10.91
CA GLN A 78 2.43 -20.97 -11.44
C GLN A 78 3.06 -21.83 -10.36
N GLU A 79 3.71 -21.20 -9.35
CA GLU A 79 4.23 -21.90 -8.16
C GLU A 79 3.11 -22.59 -7.36
N GLN A 80 1.89 -22.08 -7.46
CA GLN A 80 0.68 -22.70 -6.88
C GLN A 80 0.00 -23.71 -7.83
N GLY A 81 0.56 -23.98 -9.01
CA GLY A 81 0.01 -24.90 -9.99
C GLY A 81 -1.14 -24.32 -10.84
N ILE A 82 -1.30 -22.99 -10.83
CA ILE A 82 -2.30 -22.30 -11.64
C ILE A 82 -1.67 -21.93 -12.98
N ASP A 83 -2.28 -22.37 -14.07
CA ASP A 83 -1.85 -22.03 -15.43
C ASP A 83 -2.29 -20.61 -15.78
N ALA A 84 -1.38 -19.66 -15.52
CA ALA A 84 -1.57 -18.25 -15.76
C ALA A 84 -0.56 -17.73 -16.79
N THR A 85 -0.99 -16.83 -17.66
CA THR A 85 -0.16 -16.14 -18.64
C THR A 85 -0.34 -14.62 -18.54
N PHE A 86 0.64 -13.88 -19.06
CA PHE A 86 0.63 -12.42 -19.04
C PHE A 86 0.24 -11.88 -20.42
N LEU A 87 -0.84 -11.10 -20.49
CA LEU A 87 -1.36 -10.54 -21.72
C LEU A 87 -1.10 -9.03 -21.81
N PRO A 88 -0.85 -8.49 -23.02
CA PRO A 88 -0.75 -7.06 -23.24
C PRO A 88 -2.12 -6.39 -23.20
N PHE A 89 -2.12 -5.08 -23.04
CA PHE A 89 -3.29 -4.26 -23.33
C PHE A 89 -3.46 -4.11 -24.84
N PHE A 90 -4.69 -4.14 -25.30
CA PHE A 90 -5.03 -3.92 -26.68
C PHE A 90 -5.60 -2.52 -26.89
N SER A 91 -5.01 -1.77 -27.82
CA SER A 91 -5.60 -0.54 -28.31
C SER A 91 -6.78 -0.83 -29.25
N PRO A 92 -7.62 0.16 -29.56
CA PRO A 92 -8.76 -0.02 -30.46
C PRO A 92 -8.45 -0.54 -31.85
N ASN A 93 -7.26 -0.20 -32.33
CA ASN A 93 -6.75 -0.64 -33.64
C ASN A 93 -5.96 -1.97 -33.55
N GLY A 94 -6.02 -2.66 -32.39
CA GLY A 94 -5.39 -3.96 -32.17
C GLY A 94 -3.90 -3.90 -31.84
N GLU A 95 -3.31 -2.70 -31.68
CA GLU A 95 -1.91 -2.59 -31.22
C GLU A 95 -1.81 -3.10 -29.77
N LYS A 96 -0.72 -3.80 -29.51
CA LYS A 96 -0.39 -4.34 -28.18
C LYS A 96 0.48 -3.35 -27.41
N TRP A 97 0.15 -3.13 -26.15
CA TRP A 97 0.87 -2.22 -25.26
C TRP A 97 1.09 -2.85 -23.87
N LEU A 98 2.20 -2.48 -23.23
CA LEU A 98 2.46 -2.79 -21.83
C LEU A 98 2.56 -1.51 -21.01
N MET A 99 2.03 -1.57 -19.80
CA MET A 99 2.32 -0.57 -18.77
C MET A 99 3.51 -1.04 -17.95
N THR A 100 4.53 -0.20 -17.83
CA THR A 100 5.71 -0.45 -17.00
C THR A 100 5.76 0.53 -15.83
N THR A 101 6.46 0.14 -14.79
CA THR A 101 6.75 1.00 -13.64
C THR A 101 8.16 0.72 -13.16
N PRO A 102 8.92 1.72 -12.68
CA PRO A 102 10.18 1.44 -12.02
C PRO A 102 9.95 0.53 -10.81
N TYR A 103 10.57 -0.65 -10.81
CA TYR A 103 10.42 -1.61 -9.72
C TYR A 103 11.20 -1.20 -8.47
N PHE A 104 12.41 -0.66 -8.69
CA PHE A 104 13.24 -0.11 -7.63
C PHE A 104 13.50 1.37 -7.86
N GLN A 105 13.38 2.14 -6.79
CA GLN A 105 13.81 3.51 -6.71
C GLN A 105 14.80 3.64 -5.57
N VAL A 106 15.96 4.24 -5.83
CA VAL A 106 16.98 4.46 -4.82
C VAL A 106 17.10 5.96 -4.58
N ALA A 107 16.86 6.37 -3.35
CA ALA A 107 17.06 7.74 -2.90
C ALA A 107 18.23 7.80 -1.92
N LEU A 108 19.05 8.83 -2.03
CA LEU A 108 20.07 9.15 -1.04
C LEU A 108 19.48 10.09 0.01
N ASN A 109 19.84 9.84 1.28
CA ASN A 109 19.42 10.73 2.36
C ASN A 109 19.97 12.14 2.13
N ARG A 110 19.13 13.15 2.31
CA ARG A 110 19.47 14.57 2.16
C ARG A 110 20.64 14.98 3.03
N ASP A 111 20.77 14.42 4.24
CA ASP A 111 21.89 14.69 5.15
C ASP A 111 23.26 14.30 4.58
N LEU A 112 23.28 13.55 3.45
CA LEU A 112 24.48 13.20 2.71
C LEU A 112 24.88 14.23 1.63
N GLU A 113 24.16 15.34 1.47
CA GLU A 113 24.46 16.36 0.45
C GLU A 113 25.77 17.13 0.74
N GLN A 114 26.21 17.22 1.99
CA GLN A 114 27.48 17.85 2.36
C GLN A 114 28.63 16.86 2.34
N ASP A 115 29.87 17.34 2.27
CA ASP A 115 31.11 16.56 2.10
C ASP A 115 31.33 15.58 3.26
N ASN A 116 30.49 14.56 3.30
CA ASN A 116 30.38 13.55 4.34
C ASN A 116 31.02 12.25 3.83
N PRO A 117 31.99 11.65 4.55
CA PRO A 117 32.57 10.35 4.17
C PRO A 117 31.54 9.25 3.91
N ARG A 118 30.37 9.31 4.53
CA ARG A 118 29.26 8.39 4.29
C ARG A 118 28.67 8.56 2.88
N ARG A 119 28.61 9.80 2.34
CA ARG A 119 28.13 10.04 0.97
C ARG A 119 28.96 9.27 -0.05
N LYS A 120 30.30 9.34 0.09
CA LYS A 120 31.19 8.62 -0.83
C LYS A 120 30.94 7.11 -0.81
N LYS A 121 30.71 6.53 0.37
CA LYS A 121 30.35 5.11 0.50
C LYS A 121 28.96 4.81 -0.09
N ALA A 122 27.96 5.66 0.21
CA ALA A 122 26.62 5.50 -0.36
C ALA A 122 26.63 5.57 -1.89
N MET A 123 27.39 6.51 -2.46
CA MET A 123 27.57 6.59 -3.92
C MET A 123 28.30 5.39 -4.50
N GLN A 124 29.27 4.81 -3.80
CA GLN A 124 29.92 3.56 -4.23
C GLN A 124 28.93 2.40 -4.26
N VAL A 125 28.10 2.25 -3.22
CA VAL A 125 27.01 1.23 -3.20
C VAL A 125 26.04 1.45 -4.35
N LEU A 126 25.60 2.69 -4.57
CA LEU A 126 24.71 3.03 -5.67
C LEU A 126 25.33 2.68 -7.04
N HIS A 127 26.59 3.01 -7.25
CA HIS A 127 27.30 2.65 -8.49
C HIS A 127 27.36 1.13 -8.70
N VAL A 128 27.61 0.36 -7.62
CA VAL A 128 27.58 -1.12 -7.72
C VAL A 128 26.20 -1.60 -8.09
N MET A 129 25.14 -1.12 -7.41
CA MET A 129 23.75 -1.51 -7.69
C MET A 129 23.33 -1.17 -9.14
N LEU A 130 23.84 -0.09 -9.67
CA LEU A 130 23.55 0.38 -11.03
C LEU A 130 24.54 -0.15 -12.07
N SER A 131 25.54 -0.96 -11.70
CA SER A 131 26.46 -1.57 -12.66
C SER A 131 25.76 -2.63 -13.52
N GLU A 132 26.27 -2.86 -14.71
CA GLU A 132 25.77 -3.90 -15.63
C GLU A 132 25.82 -5.28 -14.97
N ASP A 133 26.93 -5.62 -14.31
CA ASP A 133 27.08 -6.88 -13.57
C ASP A 133 25.98 -7.09 -12.52
N ALA A 134 25.69 -6.07 -11.71
CA ALA A 134 24.63 -6.18 -10.71
C ALA A 134 23.25 -6.29 -11.36
N GLN A 135 23.01 -5.57 -12.44
CA GLN A 135 21.76 -5.66 -13.19
C GLN A 135 21.58 -7.03 -13.83
N GLU A 136 22.62 -7.62 -14.39
CA GLU A 136 22.59 -9.00 -14.92
C GLU A 136 22.22 -10.02 -13.83
N HIS A 137 22.80 -9.90 -12.64
CA HIS A 137 22.46 -10.76 -11.50
C HIS A 137 21.01 -10.58 -11.04
N ILE A 138 20.56 -9.33 -10.92
CA ILE A 138 19.17 -9.03 -10.53
C ILE A 138 18.18 -9.61 -11.54
N LEU A 139 18.47 -9.51 -12.84
CA LEU A 139 17.61 -10.03 -13.90
C LEU A 139 17.66 -11.56 -13.98
N ALA A 140 18.80 -12.17 -13.73
CA ALA A 140 18.93 -13.63 -13.70
C ALA A 140 18.07 -14.27 -12.61
N GLU A 141 18.00 -13.64 -11.42
CA GLU A 141 17.19 -14.12 -10.31
C GLU A 141 15.73 -13.64 -10.38
N GLY A 142 15.54 -12.42 -10.89
CA GLY A 142 14.26 -11.70 -10.83
C GLY A 142 13.30 -11.98 -11.97
N GLN A 143 13.63 -12.76 -12.96
CA GLN A 143 12.80 -13.15 -14.13
C GLN A 143 11.71 -12.14 -14.55
N ASP A 144 11.53 -11.94 -15.84
CA ASP A 144 10.51 -11.03 -16.39
C ASP A 144 10.63 -9.56 -15.96
N LEU A 145 11.83 -9.15 -15.54
CA LEU A 145 12.20 -7.77 -15.29
C LEU A 145 13.01 -7.22 -16.45
N LEU A 146 12.96 -5.91 -16.65
CA LEU A 146 13.73 -5.20 -17.67
C LEU A 146 14.81 -4.35 -16.99
N SER A 147 16.03 -4.35 -17.53
CA SER A 147 17.07 -3.42 -17.09
C SER A 147 16.77 -2.00 -17.57
N TYR A 148 17.22 -1.01 -16.79
CA TYR A 148 17.31 0.37 -17.27
C TYR A 148 18.50 0.56 -18.23
N SER A 149 19.50 -0.33 -18.20
CA SER A 149 20.64 -0.30 -19.11
C SER A 149 20.32 -1.04 -20.41
N GLN A 150 20.61 -0.39 -21.55
CA GLN A 150 20.45 -0.99 -22.87
C GLN A 150 21.50 -2.08 -23.16
N ASN A 151 22.59 -2.11 -22.39
CA ASN A 151 23.67 -3.07 -22.58
C ASN A 151 23.43 -4.41 -21.87
N VAL A 152 22.44 -4.45 -20.97
CA VAL A 152 22.11 -5.64 -20.18
C VAL A 152 20.97 -6.40 -20.87
N SER A 153 21.25 -7.64 -21.24
CA SER A 153 20.24 -8.53 -21.81
C SER A 153 19.22 -8.92 -20.76
N TYR A 154 17.96 -8.99 -21.16
CA TYR A 154 16.87 -9.47 -20.30
C TYR A 154 16.36 -10.82 -20.81
N HIS A 155 15.86 -11.62 -19.89
CA HIS A 155 15.21 -12.88 -20.18
C HIS A 155 13.73 -12.80 -19.85
N LEU A 156 12.90 -12.98 -20.88
CA LEU A 156 11.47 -13.19 -20.68
C LEU A 156 11.19 -14.69 -20.66
N THR A 157 10.51 -15.16 -19.62
CA THR A 157 10.07 -16.55 -19.52
C THR A 157 8.98 -16.87 -20.55
N ASP A 158 8.61 -18.14 -20.66
CA ASP A 158 7.56 -18.57 -21.61
C ASP A 158 6.20 -17.94 -21.29
N THR A 159 5.96 -17.55 -20.04
CA THR A 159 4.77 -16.83 -19.61
C THR A 159 4.64 -15.44 -20.21
N MET A 160 5.73 -14.88 -20.66
CA MET A 160 5.81 -13.56 -21.29
C MET A 160 5.85 -13.64 -22.83
N THR A 161 5.60 -14.82 -23.42
CA THR A 161 5.68 -15.04 -24.87
C THR A 161 4.78 -14.06 -25.64
N ASP A 162 3.55 -13.84 -25.18
CA ASP A 162 2.56 -12.98 -25.83
C ASP A 162 2.92 -11.48 -25.79
N VAL A 163 3.84 -11.10 -24.91
CA VAL A 163 4.28 -9.70 -24.76
C VAL A 163 5.72 -9.45 -25.23
N ARG A 164 6.44 -10.49 -25.65
CA ARG A 164 7.83 -10.36 -26.12
C ARG A 164 7.98 -9.32 -27.22
N SER A 165 7.16 -9.39 -28.27
CA SER A 165 7.19 -8.42 -29.36
C SER A 165 6.90 -6.99 -28.90
N VAL A 166 6.04 -6.84 -27.92
CA VAL A 166 5.67 -5.54 -27.34
C VAL A 166 6.87 -4.88 -26.65
N VAL A 167 7.69 -5.69 -25.96
CA VAL A 167 8.95 -5.23 -25.35
C VAL A 167 9.98 -4.89 -26.42
N GLU A 168 10.19 -5.78 -27.40
CA GLU A 168 11.16 -5.61 -28.49
C GLU A 168 10.85 -4.38 -29.35
N GLU A 169 9.58 -4.12 -29.63
CA GLU A 169 9.11 -2.96 -30.38
C GLU A 169 9.00 -1.68 -29.53
N ASN A 170 9.33 -1.76 -28.23
CA ASN A 170 9.22 -0.67 -27.26
C ASN A 170 7.81 -0.05 -27.23
N HIS A 171 6.77 -0.86 -27.35
CA HIS A 171 5.39 -0.45 -27.16
C HIS A 171 5.02 -0.45 -25.65
N MET A 172 5.85 0.24 -24.88
CA MET A 172 5.70 0.35 -23.44
C MET A 172 5.29 1.75 -23.02
N TYR A 173 4.44 1.82 -22.02
CA TYR A 173 3.98 3.05 -21.38
C TYR A 173 4.41 3.04 -19.92
N ILE A 174 5.18 4.04 -19.51
CA ILE A 174 5.58 4.15 -18.10
C ILE A 174 4.41 4.77 -17.32
N ARG A 175 3.96 4.09 -16.28
CA ARG A 175 2.88 4.55 -15.40
C ARG A 175 3.21 5.93 -14.81
N ILE A 176 2.21 6.79 -14.77
CA ILE A 176 2.28 8.06 -14.01
C ILE A 176 2.20 7.69 -12.53
N ALA A 177 3.16 8.18 -11.77
CA ALA A 177 3.30 7.86 -10.34
C ALA A 177 3.07 9.09 -9.44
N SER A 178 2.47 10.18 -9.95
CA SER A 178 2.11 11.31 -9.08
C SER A 178 0.89 10.95 -8.23
N ASN A 179 0.95 11.30 -6.95
CA ASN A 179 -0.13 11.04 -6.01
C ASN A 179 -1.44 11.72 -6.43
N ASP A 180 -1.35 12.94 -6.97
CA ASP A 180 -2.51 13.72 -7.37
C ASP A 180 -3.22 13.08 -8.56
N PHE A 181 -2.47 12.70 -9.60
CA PHE A 181 -3.04 12.00 -10.75
C PHE A 181 -3.75 10.72 -10.32
N PHE A 182 -3.14 9.97 -9.40
CA PHE A 182 -3.69 8.72 -8.90
C PHE A 182 -4.98 8.95 -8.10
N ALA A 183 -4.97 9.92 -7.17
CA ALA A 183 -6.13 10.26 -6.35
C ALA A 183 -7.31 10.78 -7.18
N ILE A 184 -7.03 11.64 -8.17
CA ILE A 184 -8.05 12.13 -9.11
C ILE A 184 -8.63 10.96 -9.92
N SER A 185 -7.76 10.05 -10.42
CA SER A 185 -8.18 8.88 -11.19
C SER A 185 -9.12 7.98 -10.38
N GLN A 186 -8.75 7.67 -9.14
CA GLN A 186 -9.57 6.83 -8.28
C GLN A 186 -10.94 7.43 -8.04
N ASP A 187 -11.02 8.71 -7.66
CA ASP A 187 -12.29 9.36 -7.36
C ASP A 187 -13.18 9.45 -8.61
N VAL A 188 -12.64 9.88 -9.74
CA VAL A 188 -13.42 10.05 -10.97
C VAL A 188 -13.93 8.71 -11.51
N VAL A 189 -13.06 7.67 -11.52
CA VAL A 189 -13.47 6.33 -11.98
C VAL A 189 -14.49 5.71 -11.03
N SER A 190 -14.33 5.90 -9.71
CA SER A 190 -15.32 5.43 -8.74
C SER A 190 -16.70 6.04 -9.02
N LYS A 191 -16.75 7.34 -9.34
CA LYS A 191 -18.00 8.02 -9.68
C LYS A 191 -18.60 7.58 -11.02
N MET A 192 -17.78 7.15 -11.97
CA MET A 192 -18.28 6.50 -13.18
C MET A 192 -18.91 5.12 -12.86
N ILE A 193 -18.28 4.33 -12.01
CA ILE A 193 -18.78 3.00 -11.61
C ILE A 193 -20.09 3.13 -10.82
N THR A 194 -20.23 4.14 -9.97
CA THR A 194 -21.49 4.41 -9.23
C THR A 194 -22.56 5.07 -10.08
N GLY A 195 -22.27 5.45 -11.34
CA GLY A 195 -23.22 6.12 -12.24
C GLY A 195 -23.41 7.61 -11.93
N GLU A 196 -22.58 8.22 -11.08
CA GLU A 196 -22.63 9.66 -10.79
C GLU A 196 -22.09 10.47 -11.96
N TYR A 197 -21.07 9.95 -12.68
CA TYR A 197 -20.49 10.60 -13.86
C TYR A 197 -20.61 9.72 -15.11
N ASP A 198 -21.05 10.33 -16.22
CA ASP A 198 -20.82 9.81 -17.55
C ASP A 198 -19.38 10.10 -18.03
N ALA A 199 -18.99 9.56 -19.18
CA ALA A 199 -17.65 9.75 -19.74
C ALA A 199 -17.27 11.20 -19.93
N ALA A 200 -18.21 12.04 -20.39
CA ALA A 200 -17.98 13.46 -20.64
C ALA A 200 -17.84 14.28 -19.35
N GLN A 201 -18.61 13.94 -18.33
CA GLN A 201 -18.48 14.54 -16.99
C GLN A 201 -17.19 14.13 -16.34
N ALA A 202 -16.86 12.85 -16.37
CA ALA A 202 -15.61 12.30 -15.84
C ALA A 202 -14.37 12.95 -16.47
N TYR A 203 -14.35 13.07 -17.80
CA TYR A 203 -13.29 13.76 -18.53
C TYR A 203 -13.13 15.22 -18.07
N ARG A 204 -14.23 15.99 -18.01
CA ARG A 204 -14.19 17.39 -17.56
C ARG A 204 -13.68 17.51 -16.14
N MET A 205 -14.26 16.74 -15.21
CA MET A 205 -13.88 16.79 -13.80
C MET A 205 -12.42 16.39 -13.58
N PHE A 206 -11.94 15.39 -14.32
CA PHE A 206 -10.54 14.99 -14.27
C PHE A 206 -9.63 16.12 -14.78
N ASN A 207 -9.94 16.68 -15.93
CA ASN A 207 -9.17 17.77 -16.55
C ASN A 207 -9.13 19.02 -15.66
N ASP A 208 -10.29 19.44 -15.14
CA ASP A 208 -10.40 20.60 -14.27
C ASP A 208 -9.58 20.43 -12.99
N ARG A 209 -9.63 19.24 -12.37
CA ARG A 209 -8.86 18.95 -11.17
C ARG A 209 -7.35 18.83 -11.44
N LEU A 210 -6.98 18.32 -12.61
CA LEU A 210 -5.57 18.22 -13.00
C LEU A 210 -4.97 19.60 -13.27
N LEU A 211 -5.76 20.54 -13.78
CA LEU A 211 -5.36 21.92 -14.05
C LEU A 211 -5.58 22.85 -12.86
N ALA A 212 -6.43 22.45 -11.92
CA ALA A 212 -6.65 23.25 -10.73
C ALA A 212 -5.29 23.56 -10.08
N GLU A 213 -5.11 24.83 -9.76
CA GLU A 213 -4.04 25.14 -8.81
C GLU A 213 -4.26 24.26 -7.58
N GLU A 214 -3.25 23.46 -7.24
CA GLU A 214 -3.25 22.93 -5.90
C GLU A 214 -3.61 24.11 -5.00
N THR A 215 -4.66 23.99 -4.22
CA THR A 215 -4.66 24.70 -2.94
C THR A 215 -3.31 24.33 -2.37
N PRO A 216 -2.36 25.24 -2.26
CA PRO A 216 -1.04 24.87 -1.77
C PRO A 216 -1.34 24.09 -0.52
N ASP A 217 -0.81 22.86 -0.49
CA ASP A 217 -0.80 22.08 0.75
C ASP A 217 -0.42 23.15 1.73
N THR A 218 -1.40 23.65 2.48
CA THR A 218 -1.14 24.84 3.30
C THR A 218 0.11 24.43 3.99
N ASP A 219 1.22 25.16 3.77
CA ASP A 219 2.53 24.85 4.33
C ASP A 219 2.48 24.82 5.85
N ASP A 220 1.26 24.83 6.39
CA ASP A 220 0.95 24.70 7.80
C ASP A 220 1.40 23.34 8.26
N ILE A 221 2.45 23.37 9.03
CA ILE A 221 2.97 22.23 9.76
C ILE A 221 1.88 21.82 10.75
N VAL A 222 1.32 20.62 10.54
CA VAL A 222 0.28 20.06 11.41
C VAL A 222 0.81 19.04 12.40
N LEU A 223 2.06 18.59 12.20
CA LEU A 223 2.71 17.60 13.04
C LEU A 223 4.22 17.77 12.95
N SER A 224 4.91 17.70 14.08
CA SER A 224 6.38 17.69 14.11
C SER A 224 6.89 16.48 14.88
N SER A 225 8.00 15.90 14.42
CA SER A 225 8.72 14.87 15.13
C SER A 225 10.17 15.27 15.34
N GLU A 226 10.57 15.38 16.62
CA GLU A 226 11.96 15.67 16.99
C GLU A 226 12.88 14.46 16.85
N ASN A 227 12.31 13.27 16.71
CA ASN A 227 13.04 12.00 16.64
C ASN A 227 12.70 11.25 15.34
N ALA A 228 13.65 10.44 14.88
CA ALA A 228 13.43 9.49 13.79
C ALA A 228 13.16 8.11 14.36
N TYR A 229 12.10 7.45 13.87
CA TYR A 229 11.73 6.09 14.26
C TYR A 229 11.70 5.19 13.04
N SER A 230 12.49 4.12 13.10
CA SER A 230 12.64 3.18 11.98
C SER A 230 11.45 2.23 11.85
N ASN A 231 11.12 1.88 10.62
CA ASN A 231 10.19 0.79 10.30
C ASN A 231 10.88 -0.57 10.15
N VAL A 232 12.16 -0.69 10.51
CA VAL A 232 12.86 -1.97 10.56
C VAL A 232 12.33 -2.79 11.73
N PHE A 233 11.99 -4.05 11.45
CA PHE A 233 11.51 -4.96 12.48
C PHE A 233 12.66 -5.50 13.34
N HIS A 234 12.51 -5.40 14.63
CA HIS A 234 13.40 -5.98 15.63
C HIS A 234 12.70 -7.08 16.42
N LYS A 235 13.36 -8.23 16.63
CA LYS A 235 12.80 -9.38 17.35
C LYS A 235 12.30 -9.00 18.76
N ASN A 236 13.00 -8.11 19.43
CA ASN A 236 12.63 -7.59 20.75
C ASN A 236 12.24 -6.12 20.60
N GLY A 237 10.99 -5.85 20.31
CA GLY A 237 10.48 -4.49 20.20
C GLY A 237 9.54 -4.21 19.04
N GLY A 238 9.68 -4.94 17.93
CA GLY A 238 8.89 -4.70 16.72
C GLY A 238 9.44 -3.55 15.87
N LYS A 239 8.56 -2.79 15.24
CA LYS A 239 8.89 -1.62 14.42
C LYS A 239 8.63 -0.34 15.21
N ALA A 240 9.67 0.43 15.52
CA ALA A 240 9.55 1.63 16.35
C ALA A 240 8.57 2.67 15.78
N SER A 241 8.59 2.91 14.46
CA SER A 241 7.64 3.83 13.81
C SER A 241 6.19 3.39 13.95
N PHE A 242 5.92 2.09 13.84
CA PHE A 242 4.57 1.55 13.98
C PHE A 242 4.09 1.60 15.43
N SER A 243 5.00 1.39 16.38
CA SER A 243 4.70 1.57 17.80
C SER A 243 4.30 3.02 18.11
N VAL A 244 5.04 4.01 17.59
CA VAL A 244 4.70 5.44 17.73
C VAL A 244 3.27 5.70 17.20
N MET A 245 2.95 5.22 16.00
CA MET A 245 1.65 5.43 15.40
C MET A 245 0.53 4.73 16.19
N ALA A 246 0.76 3.47 16.59
CA ALA A 246 -0.21 2.72 17.40
C ALA A 246 -0.46 3.36 18.77
N ASN A 247 0.60 3.81 19.46
CA ASN A 247 0.48 4.49 20.75
C ASN A 247 -0.28 5.83 20.62
N THR A 248 0.02 6.58 19.55
CA THR A 248 -0.65 7.87 19.28
C THR A 248 -2.14 7.65 19.01
N LEU A 249 -2.49 6.69 18.15
CA LEU A 249 -3.89 6.36 17.83
C LEU A 249 -4.62 5.77 19.04
N ARG A 250 -3.97 4.94 19.85
CA ARG A 250 -4.56 4.45 21.09
C ARG A 250 -5.00 5.61 21.99
N GLY A 251 -4.15 6.63 22.11
CA GLY A 251 -4.48 7.86 22.84
C GLY A 251 -5.68 8.60 22.25
N LEU A 252 -5.77 8.72 20.92
CA LEU A 252 -6.90 9.37 20.24
C LEU A 252 -8.22 8.59 20.42
N TYR A 253 -8.17 7.26 20.41
CA TYR A 253 -9.35 6.42 20.67
C TYR A 253 -9.71 6.33 22.16
N GLY A 254 -8.80 6.68 23.07
CA GLY A 254 -9.01 6.61 24.51
C GLY A 254 -9.21 5.19 25.04
N THR A 255 -8.60 4.17 24.38
CA THR A 255 -8.74 2.77 24.77
C THR A 255 -7.51 2.25 25.51
N ASP A 256 -7.69 1.17 26.29
CA ASP A 256 -6.58 0.53 27.04
C ASP A 256 -5.57 -0.12 26.09
N VAL A 257 -6.09 -0.74 25.04
CA VAL A 257 -5.32 -1.53 24.07
C VAL A 257 -5.71 -1.14 22.66
N LEU A 258 -4.70 -1.05 21.77
CA LEU A 258 -4.91 -0.98 20.34
C LEU A 258 -4.21 -2.17 19.69
N VAL A 259 -4.90 -2.80 18.75
CA VAL A 259 -4.38 -3.88 17.88
C VAL A 259 -4.54 -3.43 16.44
N ALA A 260 -3.45 -3.37 15.68
CA ALA A 260 -3.48 -2.96 14.28
C ALA A 260 -2.87 -4.04 13.39
N ALA A 261 -3.47 -4.28 12.24
CA ALA A 261 -2.83 -5.08 11.20
C ALA A 261 -1.51 -4.42 10.76
N ALA A 262 -0.51 -5.21 10.40
CA ALA A 262 0.83 -4.71 10.10
C ALA A 262 0.87 -3.70 8.93
N ASN A 263 -0.09 -3.78 8.01
CA ASN A 263 -0.21 -2.87 6.87
C ASN A 263 -0.99 -1.57 7.18
N SER A 264 -1.40 -1.37 8.43
CA SER A 264 -2.12 -0.16 8.85
C SER A 264 -1.25 1.10 8.86
N PHE A 265 0.06 0.94 8.85
CA PHE A 265 1.02 2.03 8.91
C PHE A 265 2.05 1.93 7.79
N THR A 266 2.57 3.08 7.33
CA THR A 266 3.57 3.13 6.28
C THR A 266 4.85 3.82 6.73
N GLY A 267 5.97 3.29 6.23
CA GLY A 267 7.27 3.93 6.31
C GLY A 267 7.81 4.14 7.73
N SER A 268 8.86 4.93 7.79
CA SER A 268 9.48 5.41 9.03
C SER A 268 8.90 6.76 9.40
N VAL A 269 8.81 7.05 10.71
CA VAL A 269 8.58 8.42 11.17
C VAL A 269 9.94 9.13 11.15
N LEU A 270 10.08 10.15 10.32
CA LEU A 270 11.31 10.90 10.18
C LEU A 270 11.36 12.03 11.22
N ARG A 271 12.56 12.48 11.54
CA ARG A 271 12.74 13.75 12.24
C ARG A 271 12.46 14.88 11.25
N ALA A 272 11.24 15.38 11.24
CA ALA A 272 10.76 16.36 10.29
C ALA A 272 9.49 17.04 10.78
N ASP A 273 9.18 18.13 10.11
CA ASP A 273 7.89 18.77 10.12
C ASP A 273 7.02 18.15 8.99
N TYR A 274 5.75 17.94 9.28
CA TYR A 274 4.81 17.28 8.38
C TYR A 274 3.65 18.21 8.06
N THR A 275 3.35 18.34 6.80
CA THR A 275 2.12 18.94 6.31
C THR A 275 0.95 17.97 6.48
N GLN A 276 -0.27 18.45 6.29
CA GLN A 276 -1.49 17.62 6.34
C GLN A 276 -1.36 16.40 5.41
N THR A 277 -0.89 16.60 4.18
CA THR A 277 -0.73 15.54 3.18
C THR A 277 0.29 14.50 3.61
N THR A 278 1.46 14.92 4.06
CA THR A 278 2.54 14.00 4.45
C THR A 278 2.22 13.25 5.74
N ALA A 279 1.60 13.90 6.73
CA ALA A 279 1.15 13.27 7.96
C ALA A 279 0.00 12.26 7.70
N ARG A 280 -0.94 12.61 6.81
CA ARG A 280 -2.04 11.74 6.42
C ARG A 280 -1.57 10.46 5.74
N ALA A 281 -0.47 10.52 5.01
CA ALA A 281 0.11 9.36 4.32
C ALA A 281 0.68 8.29 5.28
N MET A 282 0.83 8.58 6.56
CA MET A 282 1.29 7.60 7.56
C MET A 282 0.29 6.49 7.83
N ILE A 283 -1.00 6.70 7.51
CA ILE A 283 -2.08 5.73 7.69
C ILE A 283 -2.45 5.10 6.35
N MET A 284 -2.45 3.79 6.29
CA MET A 284 -2.83 2.98 5.12
C MET A 284 -3.49 1.67 5.57
N PRO A 285 -4.33 1.05 4.76
CA PRO A 285 -4.94 1.56 3.53
C PRO A 285 -6.00 2.63 3.80
N ASN A 286 -6.54 3.25 2.75
CA ASN A 286 -7.54 4.32 2.90
C ASN A 286 -8.83 3.82 3.55
N GLU A 287 -9.20 2.55 3.31
CA GLU A 287 -10.35 1.84 3.84
C GLU A 287 -10.15 1.25 5.24
N LEU A 288 -9.04 1.60 5.91
CA LEU A 288 -8.79 1.14 7.28
C LEU A 288 -9.88 1.64 8.22
N LEU A 289 -10.50 0.72 8.94
CA LEU A 289 -11.58 0.97 9.89
C LEU A 289 -11.15 0.71 11.33
N SER A 290 -11.90 1.23 12.28
CA SER A 290 -11.75 0.91 13.69
C SER A 290 -12.93 0.07 14.18
N TYR A 291 -12.62 -0.90 15.03
CA TYR A 291 -13.58 -1.79 15.68
C TYR A 291 -13.30 -1.79 17.17
N GLN A 292 -14.27 -1.35 17.96
CA GLN A 292 -14.10 -1.19 19.39
C GLN A 292 -14.91 -2.20 20.18
N ARG A 293 -14.35 -2.66 21.29
CA ARG A 293 -15.06 -3.54 22.24
C ARG A 293 -14.39 -3.48 23.61
N THR A 294 -15.22 -3.59 24.66
CA THR A 294 -14.73 -3.98 25.99
C THR A 294 -14.76 -5.50 26.10
N MET A 295 -13.64 -6.09 26.47
CA MET A 295 -13.47 -7.55 26.52
C MET A 295 -12.63 -7.99 27.72
N THR A 296 -12.70 -9.26 28.04
CA THR A 296 -11.83 -9.88 29.05
C THR A 296 -10.44 -10.13 28.50
N GLY A 297 -9.45 -10.35 29.38
CA GLY A 297 -8.10 -10.73 28.98
C GLY A 297 -8.06 -12.05 28.21
N ALA A 298 -8.95 -13.00 28.54
CA ALA A 298 -9.10 -14.24 27.78
C ALA A 298 -9.57 -13.99 26.35
N GLU A 299 -10.59 -13.15 26.17
CA GLU A 299 -11.11 -12.77 24.85
C GLU A 299 -10.07 -11.98 24.04
N LEU A 300 -9.29 -11.09 24.67
CA LEU A 300 -8.21 -10.38 24.00
C LEU A 300 -7.10 -11.32 23.51
N LYS A 301 -6.69 -12.28 24.35
CA LYS A 301 -5.70 -13.29 23.96
C LYS A 301 -6.19 -14.12 22.77
N ASP A 302 -7.47 -14.46 22.72
CA ASP A 302 -8.06 -15.20 21.63
C ASP A 302 -8.16 -14.34 20.33
N THR A 303 -8.52 -13.08 20.46
CA THR A 303 -8.48 -12.11 19.37
C THR A 303 -7.07 -11.97 18.79
N LEU A 304 -6.06 -11.83 19.67
CA LEU A 304 -4.66 -11.74 19.25
C LEU A 304 -4.16 -13.02 18.56
N ARG A 305 -4.62 -14.21 18.98
CA ARG A 305 -4.31 -15.46 18.27
C ARG A 305 -4.80 -15.40 16.84
N THR A 306 -6.00 -14.91 16.60
CA THR A 306 -6.53 -14.76 15.23
C THR A 306 -5.63 -13.86 14.38
N PHE A 307 -5.10 -12.79 14.92
CA PHE A 307 -4.18 -11.91 14.19
C PHE A 307 -2.76 -12.50 14.03
N VAL A 308 -2.29 -13.30 14.98
CA VAL A 308 -0.93 -13.88 14.96
C VAL A 308 -0.90 -15.20 14.22
N GLU A 309 -1.84 -16.10 14.51
CA GLU A 309 -1.87 -17.48 14.03
C GLU A 309 -2.74 -17.64 12.78
N GLY A 310 -3.76 -16.80 12.60
CA GLY A 310 -4.65 -16.77 11.43
C GLY A 310 -3.99 -16.29 10.14
N CYS A 311 -2.70 -15.98 10.18
CA CYS A 311 -1.89 -15.71 8.99
C CYS A 311 -1.73 -16.92 8.05
N GLU A 312 -2.24 -18.10 8.42
CA GLU A 312 -2.20 -19.32 7.61
C GLU A 312 -3.23 -19.32 6.45
N GLY A 313 -4.17 -18.40 6.43
CA GLY A 313 -5.26 -18.38 5.46
C GLY A 313 -5.19 -17.23 4.44
N GLY A 314 -4.15 -17.14 3.59
CA GLY A 314 -4.16 -16.27 2.41
C GLY A 314 -3.36 -14.97 2.52
N PHE A 315 -3.01 -14.47 3.67
CA PHE A 315 -1.94 -13.49 3.82
C PHE A 315 -0.63 -14.25 3.94
N THR A 316 0.18 -14.23 2.91
CA THR A 316 1.49 -14.86 2.91
C THR A 316 2.32 -14.34 4.08
N PRO A 317 2.69 -15.17 5.06
CA PRO A 317 3.51 -14.79 6.21
C PRO A 317 4.99 -14.69 5.80
N PHE A 318 5.27 -14.08 4.65
CA PHE A 318 6.63 -13.98 4.13
C PHE A 318 7.47 -12.94 4.86
N ASN A 319 6.92 -12.31 5.89
CA ASN A 319 7.69 -11.27 6.54
C ASN A 319 7.30 -11.19 8.02
N ARG A 320 8.27 -11.34 8.90
CA ARG A 320 8.15 -11.03 10.33
C ARG A 320 7.51 -9.67 10.60
N GLY A 321 7.52 -8.80 9.58
CA GLY A 321 6.83 -7.52 9.56
C GLY A 321 5.31 -7.59 9.35
N SER A 322 4.71 -8.77 9.16
CA SER A 322 3.26 -8.95 9.02
C SER A 322 2.56 -9.23 10.36
N LEU A 323 3.31 -9.44 11.44
CA LEU A 323 2.74 -9.60 12.77
C LEU A 323 2.00 -8.33 13.21
N PRO A 324 0.90 -8.47 13.96
CA PRO A 324 0.11 -7.32 14.39
C PRO A 324 0.95 -6.35 15.22
N VAL A 325 0.64 -5.08 15.10
CA VAL A 325 1.18 -4.02 15.94
C VAL A 325 0.21 -3.82 17.11
N VAL A 326 0.72 -3.88 18.32
CA VAL A 326 -0.11 -3.66 19.51
C VAL A 326 0.41 -2.47 20.31
N SER A 327 -0.48 -1.84 21.06
CA SER A 327 -0.18 -0.75 21.98
C SER A 327 -0.96 -0.93 23.28
N GLY A 328 -0.37 -0.57 24.41
CA GLY A 328 -0.91 -0.78 25.75
C GLY A 328 -0.66 -2.20 26.32
N ILE A 329 -0.18 -3.09 25.49
CA ILE A 329 0.26 -4.46 25.84
C ILE A 329 1.52 -4.81 25.05
N ALA A 330 2.19 -5.90 25.45
CA ALA A 330 3.23 -6.53 24.67
C ALA A 330 2.91 -8.02 24.47
N VAL A 331 3.25 -8.56 23.31
CA VAL A 331 3.00 -9.94 22.94
C VAL A 331 4.31 -10.74 22.82
N GLN A 332 4.26 -11.99 23.22
CA GLN A 332 5.31 -12.97 23.00
C GLN A 332 4.85 -13.95 21.92
N VAL A 333 5.66 -14.08 20.88
CA VAL A 333 5.35 -14.90 19.70
C VAL A 333 6.51 -15.88 19.48
N GLU A 334 6.20 -17.12 19.24
CA GLU A 334 7.15 -18.16 18.81
C GLU A 334 7.05 -18.33 17.30
N GLU A 335 8.21 -18.33 16.62
CA GLU A 335 8.31 -18.59 15.18
C GLU A 335 8.72 -20.06 14.97
N ASN A 336 7.92 -20.79 14.21
CA ASN A 336 8.22 -22.20 13.93
C ASN A 336 7.94 -22.51 12.45
N GLY A 337 9.01 -22.59 11.65
CA GLY A 337 8.91 -22.99 10.24
C GLY A 337 8.06 -22.09 9.35
N GLY A 338 7.94 -20.80 9.69
CA GLY A 338 7.12 -19.82 8.96
C GLY A 338 5.71 -19.63 9.52
N SER A 339 5.30 -20.42 10.49
CA SER A 339 4.09 -20.19 11.30
C SER A 339 4.43 -19.44 12.58
N TYR A 340 3.45 -18.74 13.13
CA TYR A 340 3.58 -17.96 14.36
C TYR A 340 2.59 -18.45 15.41
N LYS A 341 3.03 -18.50 16.66
CA LYS A 341 2.21 -18.89 17.79
C LYS A 341 2.27 -17.83 18.88
N LEU A 342 1.13 -17.37 19.35
CA LEU A 342 1.04 -16.49 20.51
C LEU A 342 1.32 -17.29 21.79
N THR A 343 2.40 -16.97 22.50
CA THR A 343 2.81 -17.68 23.72
C THR A 343 2.59 -16.86 25.00
N GLY A 344 2.45 -15.55 24.88
CA GLY A 344 2.21 -14.70 26.04
C GLY A 344 1.71 -13.30 25.69
N VAL A 345 0.97 -12.71 26.63
CA VAL A 345 0.54 -11.32 26.59
C VAL A 345 0.82 -10.69 27.93
N THR A 346 1.46 -9.52 27.92
CA THR A 346 1.73 -8.75 29.15
C THR A 346 1.14 -7.35 29.04
N ARG A 347 0.69 -6.80 30.17
CA ARG A 347 0.27 -5.41 30.33
C ARG A 347 1.09 -4.79 31.45
N SER A 348 1.73 -3.67 31.20
CA SER A 348 2.63 -3.00 32.16
C SER A 348 3.69 -3.95 32.76
N GLY A 349 4.21 -4.88 31.93
CA GLY A 349 5.24 -5.85 32.33
C GLY A 349 4.72 -7.06 33.15
N GLN A 350 3.42 -7.15 33.42
CA GLN A 350 2.81 -8.29 34.13
C GLN A 350 1.98 -9.13 33.16
N PRO A 351 1.88 -10.45 33.34
CA PRO A 351 1.00 -11.29 32.54
C PRO A 351 -0.45 -10.79 32.62
N LEU A 352 -1.09 -10.63 31.46
CA LEU A 352 -2.51 -10.28 31.38
C LEU A 352 -3.33 -11.44 31.94
N GLN A 353 -4.18 -11.16 32.95
CA GLN A 353 -5.04 -12.19 33.52
C GLN A 353 -6.27 -12.41 32.64
N ASP A 354 -6.89 -13.60 32.72
CA ASP A 354 -8.04 -13.93 31.88
C ASP A 354 -9.30 -13.12 32.23
N ASP A 355 -9.42 -12.71 33.50
CA ASP A 355 -10.53 -11.91 34.05
C ASP A 355 -10.26 -10.38 34.01
N ASP A 356 -9.07 -9.94 33.57
CA ASP A 356 -8.81 -8.51 33.36
C ASP A 356 -9.84 -7.95 32.36
N THR A 357 -10.38 -6.78 32.63
CA THR A 357 -11.27 -6.09 31.69
C THR A 357 -10.51 -4.97 31.01
N VAL A 358 -10.57 -4.92 29.67
CA VAL A 358 -9.88 -3.94 28.84
C VAL A 358 -10.77 -3.43 27.71
N THR A 359 -10.62 -2.14 27.41
CA THR A 359 -11.19 -1.55 26.20
C THR A 359 -10.20 -1.69 25.06
N VAL A 360 -10.65 -2.23 23.94
CA VAL A 360 -9.78 -2.57 22.79
C VAL A 360 -10.27 -1.88 21.53
N THR A 361 -9.34 -1.28 20.78
CA THR A 361 -9.58 -0.83 19.42
C THR A 361 -8.76 -1.71 18.47
N CYS A 362 -9.42 -2.39 17.54
CA CYS A 362 -8.77 -3.07 16.41
C CYS A 362 -8.78 -2.16 15.19
N LEU A 363 -7.64 -2.00 14.54
CA LEU A 363 -7.51 -1.29 13.27
C LEU A 363 -7.26 -2.31 12.17
N ALA A 364 -8.22 -2.47 11.28
CA ALA A 364 -8.17 -3.46 10.22
C ALA A 364 -9.13 -3.07 9.08
N THR A 365 -8.95 -3.66 7.91
CA THR A 365 -9.97 -3.64 6.87
C THR A 365 -11.11 -4.60 7.25
N GLU A 366 -12.26 -4.46 6.62
CA GLU A 366 -13.40 -5.34 6.86
C GLU A 366 -13.05 -6.82 6.63
N ASN A 367 -12.32 -7.12 5.58
CA ASN A 367 -11.85 -8.47 5.27
C ASN A 367 -10.95 -9.07 6.37
N GLN A 368 -10.08 -8.26 6.96
CA GLN A 368 -9.22 -8.70 8.06
C GLN A 368 -9.98 -8.96 9.35
N MET A 369 -11.10 -8.27 9.55
CA MET A 369 -11.98 -8.47 10.71
C MET A 369 -13.00 -9.59 10.51
N THR A 370 -13.27 -10.03 9.28
CA THR A 370 -14.28 -11.05 8.97
C THR A 370 -14.22 -12.27 9.91
N PRO A 371 -13.05 -12.89 10.18
CA PRO A 371 -13.00 -14.06 11.08
C PRO A 371 -13.49 -13.78 12.50
N LEU A 372 -13.33 -12.54 12.98
CA LEU A 372 -13.78 -12.12 14.31
C LEU A 372 -15.23 -11.67 14.33
N LEU A 373 -15.73 -11.11 13.22
CA LEU A 373 -17.10 -10.60 13.09
C LEU A 373 -18.13 -11.72 12.85
N GLN A 374 -17.71 -12.88 12.34
CA GLN A 374 -18.59 -14.06 12.19
C GLN A 374 -19.00 -14.69 13.51
N ASP A 375 -18.29 -14.42 14.58
CA ASP A 375 -18.64 -14.87 15.92
C ASP A 375 -19.60 -13.87 16.57
N GLU A 376 -20.91 -14.15 16.53
CA GLU A 376 -21.96 -13.28 17.10
C GLU A 376 -21.76 -12.99 18.58
N THR A 377 -20.97 -13.80 19.28
CA THR A 377 -20.62 -13.55 20.70
C THR A 377 -19.60 -12.42 20.86
N ARG A 378 -18.96 -12.01 19.75
CA ARG A 378 -17.93 -10.95 19.69
C ARG A 378 -18.49 -9.69 19.02
N ALA A 379 -19.40 -9.01 19.71
CA ALA A 379 -19.95 -7.76 19.19
C ALA A 379 -18.93 -6.62 19.24
N PHE A 380 -18.33 -6.30 18.10
CA PHE A 380 -17.49 -5.10 17.91
C PHE A 380 -18.34 -3.94 17.41
N GLU A 381 -18.13 -2.76 17.97
CA GLU A 381 -18.68 -1.52 17.44
C GLU A 381 -17.76 -0.99 16.33
N ARG A 382 -18.26 -0.97 15.10
CA ARG A 382 -17.56 -0.39 13.96
C ARG A 382 -17.57 1.13 14.04
N GLY A 383 -16.42 1.76 13.89
CA GLY A 383 -16.33 3.21 13.76
C GLY A 383 -17.08 3.73 12.53
N ALA A 384 -17.71 4.88 12.68
CA ALA A 384 -18.51 5.51 11.62
C ALA A 384 -17.66 6.06 10.44
N ASP A 385 -16.35 6.23 10.66
CA ASP A 385 -15.43 6.84 9.71
C ASP A 385 -14.15 6.02 9.59
N THR A 386 -13.39 6.25 8.53
CA THR A 386 -12.08 5.61 8.36
C THR A 386 -11.07 6.17 9.36
N VAL A 387 -10.09 5.34 9.73
CA VAL A 387 -8.98 5.77 10.60
C VAL A 387 -8.23 6.96 10.00
N LYS A 388 -8.11 6.99 8.68
CA LYS A 388 -7.43 8.07 7.94
C LYS A 388 -8.18 9.41 8.06
N ASN A 389 -9.51 9.39 8.05
CA ASN A 389 -10.31 10.60 8.24
C ASN A 389 -10.26 11.09 9.69
N LEU A 390 -10.34 10.18 10.67
CA LEU A 390 -10.15 10.52 12.08
C LEU A 390 -8.76 11.15 12.30
N TRP A 391 -7.72 10.56 11.75
CA TRP A 391 -6.36 11.06 11.80
C TRP A 391 -6.23 12.44 11.18
N SER A 392 -6.79 12.64 9.97
CA SER A 392 -6.79 13.94 9.27
C SER A 392 -7.49 15.03 10.10
N LYS A 393 -8.60 14.71 10.73
CA LYS A 393 -9.32 15.64 11.60
C LYS A 393 -8.49 15.99 12.83
N ALA A 394 -7.91 15.00 13.49
CA ALA A 394 -7.06 15.20 14.65
C ALA A 394 -5.80 16.03 14.34
N LEU A 395 -5.23 15.88 13.15
CA LEU A 395 -4.14 16.72 12.65
C LEU A 395 -4.60 18.18 12.48
N SER A 396 -5.76 18.38 11.88
CA SER A 396 -6.30 19.74 11.60
C SER A 396 -6.67 20.49 12.88
N ASP A 397 -7.12 19.82 13.92
CA ASP A 397 -7.46 20.44 15.20
C ASP A 397 -6.29 20.50 16.20
N GLY A 398 -5.10 20.03 15.82
CA GLY A 398 -3.89 20.06 16.61
C GLY A 398 -3.91 19.09 17.80
N SER A 399 -4.78 18.10 17.82
CA SER A 399 -4.87 17.13 18.92
C SER A 399 -3.86 15.98 18.83
N VAL A 400 -3.09 15.91 17.76
CA VAL A 400 -2.08 14.86 17.56
C VAL A 400 -0.76 15.21 18.23
N VAL A 401 -0.36 14.40 19.18
CA VAL A 401 0.99 14.40 19.77
C VAL A 401 1.57 13.00 19.61
N LEU A 402 2.69 12.88 18.90
CA LEU A 402 3.34 11.58 18.71
C LEU A 402 3.79 11.00 20.06
N ALA A 403 3.24 9.86 20.40
CA ALA A 403 3.60 9.13 21.60
C ALA A 403 4.96 8.41 21.38
N PRO A 404 5.79 8.25 22.44
CA PRO A 404 7.04 7.51 22.30
C PRO A 404 6.79 6.04 21.94
N PRO A 405 7.76 5.38 21.25
CA PRO A 405 7.64 3.95 20.94
C PRO A 405 7.80 3.12 22.22
N GLU A 406 7.06 2.00 22.23
CA GLU A 406 7.17 0.94 23.23
C GLU A 406 7.55 -0.37 22.55
N SER A 407 8.23 -1.26 23.26
CA SER A 407 8.46 -2.63 22.79
C SER A 407 7.13 -3.38 22.88
N TYR A 408 6.56 -3.74 21.74
CA TYR A 408 5.25 -4.37 21.67
C TYR A 408 5.28 -5.86 21.34
N ILE A 409 6.44 -6.39 20.93
CA ILE A 409 6.60 -7.80 20.54
C ILE A 409 7.96 -8.34 20.95
N THR A 410 7.96 -9.60 21.37
CA THR A 410 9.16 -10.42 21.52
C THR A 410 8.96 -11.67 20.66
N LEU A 411 9.87 -11.90 19.72
CA LEU A 411 9.87 -13.06 18.82
C LEU A 411 10.97 -14.03 19.25
N GLY A 412 10.56 -15.22 19.70
CA GLY A 412 11.41 -16.32 20.12
C GLY A 412 11.69 -17.34 19.03
#